data_77367dc04be39e29157b0755f94685b6
#
_entry.id   77367dc04be39e29157b0755f94685b6
#
_cell.length_a   1.000
_cell.length_b   1.000
_cell.length_c   1.000
_cell.angle_alpha   90.00
_cell.angle_beta   90.00
_cell.angle_gamma   90.00
#
_symmetry.space_group_name_H-M   'P 1'
#
loop_
_entity.id
_entity.type
_entity.pdbx_description
1 polymer ?
#
loop_
_entity_poly.entity_id
_entity_poly.type
_entity_poly.pdbx_seq_one_letter_code
_entity_poly.pdbx_strand_id
1 'polypeptide(L)'
;MRAHNLNRATDLGDRVEVADGLWDRFMGLMGRRGLEVGAGLWLTGSNGIHMMFMRFAIDAVFLGRPDPERDSARPVMSVHRGLRTWIGLVPFVRGASSVLELPVGTIERTGTAVGDLIALEPAAGDVPA
;
A
#
# COMPACT_ATOMS: atom_id res chain seq x y z
N MET A 1 -11.15 -2.98 0.24
CA MET A 1 -10.60 -3.11 1.63
C MET A 1 -10.28 -1.75 2.19
N ARG A 2 -10.24 -1.67 3.48
CA ARG A 2 -9.82 -0.49 4.22
C ARG A 2 -8.45 -0.77 4.86
N ALA A 3 -7.52 0.16 4.71
CA ALA A 3 -6.21 0.12 5.37
C ALA A 3 -6.20 1.15 6.49
N HIS A 4 -6.08 0.70 7.73
CA HIS A 4 -6.17 1.53 8.93
C HIS A 4 -4.89 1.44 9.74
N ASN A 5 -4.33 2.59 10.11
CA ASN A 5 -3.15 2.67 10.97
C ASN A 5 -3.61 2.66 12.43
N LEU A 6 -3.33 1.55 13.13
CA LEU A 6 -3.76 1.36 14.50
C LEU A 6 -3.03 2.27 15.49
N ASN A 7 -1.79 2.64 15.21
CA ASN A 7 -0.98 3.49 16.09
C ASN A 7 -1.39 4.96 15.99
N ARG A 8 -1.86 5.39 14.83
CA ARG A 8 -2.18 6.79 14.54
C ARG A 8 -3.68 7.07 14.52
N ALA A 9 -4.51 6.01 14.53
CA ALA A 9 -5.96 6.10 14.36
C ALA A 9 -6.35 6.86 13.08
N THR A 10 -5.65 6.56 11.98
CA THR A 10 -5.87 7.19 10.67
C THR A 10 -6.10 6.14 9.59
N ASP A 11 -6.87 6.49 8.57
CA ASP A 11 -7.10 5.62 7.41
C ASP A 11 -6.16 6.00 6.27
N LEU A 12 -5.42 5.01 5.75
CA LEU A 12 -4.61 5.18 4.56
C LEU A 12 -5.48 5.13 3.30
N GLY A 13 -6.56 4.36 3.36
CA GLY A 13 -7.55 4.29 2.29
C GLY A 13 -8.70 3.39 2.67
N ASP A 14 -9.88 3.69 2.14
CA ASP A 14 -11.10 2.91 2.36
C ASP A 14 -11.55 2.13 1.10
N ARG A 15 -10.87 2.38 -0.02
CA ARG A 15 -11.11 1.72 -1.31
C ARG A 15 -9.81 1.13 -1.86
N VAL A 16 -9.19 0.27 -1.07
CA VAL A 16 -7.95 -0.42 -1.45
C VAL A 16 -8.30 -1.69 -2.21
N GLU A 17 -7.78 -1.83 -3.41
CA GLU A 17 -7.91 -3.03 -4.21
C GLU A 17 -6.75 -3.98 -3.91
N VAL A 18 -7.03 -5.29 -3.94
CA VAL A 18 -6.01 -6.32 -3.75
C VAL A 18 -5.53 -6.80 -5.12
N ALA A 19 -4.23 -6.87 -5.31
CA ALA A 19 -3.63 -7.41 -6.52
C ALA A 19 -2.61 -8.50 -6.18
N ASP A 20 -2.83 -9.68 -6.74
CA ASP A 20 -1.94 -10.83 -6.63
C ASP A 20 -1.19 -11.01 -7.95
N GLY A 21 0.13 -11.11 -7.87
CA GLY A 21 0.95 -11.41 -9.02
C GLY A 21 1.28 -10.19 -9.89
N LEU A 22 2.28 -10.41 -10.75
CA LEU A 22 2.88 -9.35 -11.54
C LEU A 22 1.93 -8.76 -12.59
N TRP A 23 1.09 -9.61 -13.18
CA TRP A 23 0.16 -9.17 -14.22
C TRP A 23 -0.95 -8.28 -13.67
N ASP A 24 -1.59 -8.69 -12.57
CA ASP A 24 -2.64 -7.91 -11.93
C ASP A 24 -2.11 -6.57 -11.46
N ARG A 25 -0.92 -6.58 -10.91
CA ARG A 25 -0.19 -5.39 -10.49
C ARG A 25 0.03 -4.42 -11.65
N PHE A 26 0.52 -4.93 -12.77
CA PHE A 26 0.77 -4.15 -13.97
C PHE A 26 -0.51 -3.56 -14.54
N MET A 27 -1.55 -4.39 -14.67
CA MET A 27 -2.83 -3.96 -15.21
C MET A 27 -3.62 -3.07 -14.27
N GLY A 28 -3.44 -3.24 -12.96
CA GLY A 28 -4.17 -2.45 -11.95
C GLY A 28 -3.92 -0.96 -12.06
N LEU A 29 -2.69 -0.55 -12.34
CA LEU A 29 -2.30 0.86 -12.40
C LEU A 29 -2.04 1.37 -13.82
N MET A 30 -1.75 0.48 -14.77
CA MET A 30 -1.54 0.87 -16.15
C MET A 30 -2.83 1.43 -16.76
N GLY A 31 -2.77 2.61 -17.34
CA GLY A 31 -3.95 3.28 -17.88
C GLY A 31 -4.65 4.22 -16.91
N ARG A 32 -4.35 4.15 -15.62
CA ARG A 32 -4.86 5.14 -14.67
C ARG A 32 -4.01 6.41 -14.76
N ARG A 33 -4.67 7.55 -14.52
CA ARG A 33 -4.01 8.86 -14.50
C ARG A 33 -3.58 9.28 -13.11
N GLY A 34 -4.00 8.55 -12.08
CA GLY A 34 -3.70 8.81 -10.70
C GLY A 34 -4.54 7.96 -9.78
N LEU A 35 -4.30 8.10 -8.50
CA LEU A 35 -5.10 7.51 -7.43
C LEU A 35 -5.81 8.63 -6.68
N GLU A 36 -7.12 8.51 -6.53
CA GLU A 36 -7.91 9.43 -5.71
C GLU A 36 -7.66 9.20 -4.23
N VAL A 37 -7.88 10.23 -3.43
CA VAL A 37 -7.84 10.11 -1.97
C VAL A 37 -8.79 8.99 -1.53
N GLY A 38 -8.31 8.09 -0.70
CA GLY A 38 -9.05 6.91 -0.26
C GLY A 38 -8.86 5.68 -1.12
N ALA A 39 -8.41 5.82 -2.36
CA ALA A 39 -8.07 4.69 -3.22
C ALA A 39 -6.67 4.18 -2.93
N GLY A 40 -6.40 2.95 -3.32
CA GLY A 40 -5.08 2.36 -3.17
C GLY A 40 -5.01 0.98 -3.81
N LEU A 41 -3.81 0.42 -3.83
CA LEU A 41 -3.56 -0.91 -4.33
C LEU A 41 -2.67 -1.66 -3.34
N TRP A 42 -3.11 -2.80 -2.88
CA TRP A 42 -2.33 -3.68 -2.02
C TRP A 42 -1.79 -4.84 -2.84
N LEU A 43 -0.46 -4.83 -3.04
CA LEU A 43 0.25 -5.84 -3.81
C LEU A 43 0.79 -6.89 -2.85
N THR A 44 0.22 -8.07 -2.88
CA THR A 44 0.65 -9.18 -2.05
C THR A 44 1.85 -9.91 -2.69
N GLY A 45 2.71 -10.50 -1.84
CA GLY A 45 3.87 -11.22 -2.31
C GLY A 45 4.98 -10.34 -2.89
N SER A 46 4.99 -9.05 -2.59
CA SER A 46 5.95 -8.09 -3.14
C SER A 46 6.82 -7.48 -2.04
N ASN A 47 8.13 -7.44 -2.25
CA ASN A 47 9.08 -6.80 -1.35
C ASN A 47 9.91 -5.70 -2.04
N GLY A 48 9.55 -5.34 -3.26
CA GLY A 48 10.16 -4.26 -4.01
C GLY A 48 9.22 -3.72 -5.07
N ILE A 49 9.53 -2.56 -5.59
CA ILE A 49 8.72 -1.88 -6.60
C ILE A 49 9.59 -1.02 -7.49
N HIS A 50 9.22 -0.90 -8.76
CA HIS A 50 9.78 0.11 -9.65
C HIS A 50 8.66 0.80 -10.45
N MET A 51 8.91 2.05 -10.82
CA MET A 51 7.91 2.94 -11.40
C MET A 51 8.03 3.10 -12.92
N MET A 52 8.76 2.18 -13.58
CA MET A 52 9.14 2.33 -14.99
C MET A 52 7.96 2.56 -15.95
N PHE A 53 6.82 1.94 -15.70
CA PHE A 53 5.65 2.05 -16.57
C PHE A 53 4.48 2.77 -15.92
N MET A 54 4.70 3.40 -14.77
CA MET A 54 3.66 4.13 -14.07
C MET A 54 3.48 5.53 -14.67
N ARG A 55 2.23 5.99 -14.73
CA ARG A 55 1.89 7.30 -15.29
C ARG A 55 1.85 8.42 -14.26
N PHE A 56 1.96 8.09 -12.98
CA PHE A 56 1.85 9.05 -11.89
C PHE A 56 2.69 8.61 -10.71
N ALA A 57 3.06 9.56 -9.87
CA ALA A 57 3.79 9.28 -8.64
C ALA A 57 2.86 8.67 -7.59
N ILE A 58 3.42 7.89 -6.67
CA ILE A 58 2.69 7.25 -5.57
C ILE A 58 3.46 7.37 -4.26
N ASP A 59 2.74 7.20 -3.16
CA ASP A 59 3.33 6.82 -1.88
C ASP A 59 3.32 5.29 -1.76
N ALA A 60 4.39 4.71 -1.27
CA ALA A 60 4.50 3.27 -1.08
C ALA A 60 4.79 2.95 0.39
N VAL A 61 3.98 2.06 0.97
CA VAL A 61 4.14 1.57 2.34
C VAL A 61 4.37 0.07 2.28
N PHE A 62 5.58 -0.35 2.62
CA PHE A 62 5.96 -1.77 2.65
C PHE A 62 5.56 -2.39 3.97
N LEU A 63 4.85 -3.50 3.91
CA LEU A 63 4.31 -4.19 5.07
C LEU A 63 4.99 -5.55 5.26
N GLY A 64 5.23 -5.89 6.52
CA GLY A 64 5.71 -7.20 6.91
C GLY A 64 4.58 -8.23 6.99
N ARG A 65 4.92 -9.41 7.50
CA ARG A 65 3.94 -10.49 7.69
C ARG A 65 2.93 -10.10 8.76
N PRO A 66 1.68 -10.61 8.66
CA PRO A 66 0.68 -10.36 9.68
C PRO A 66 1.12 -10.90 11.04
N ASP A 67 0.89 -10.12 12.07
CA ASP A 67 1.20 -10.49 13.46
C ASP A 67 -0.05 -11.13 14.09
N PRO A 68 -0.01 -12.45 14.38
CA PRO A 68 -1.19 -13.13 14.94
C PRO A 68 -1.53 -12.66 16.36
N GLU A 69 -0.58 -12.11 17.09
CA GLU A 69 -0.83 -11.56 18.43
C GLU A 69 -1.49 -10.19 18.40
N ARG A 70 -1.58 -9.57 17.22
CA ARG A 70 -2.14 -8.23 17.03
C ARG A 70 -3.23 -8.21 15.96
N ASP A 71 -4.13 -9.19 16.01
CA ASP A 71 -5.27 -9.32 15.10
C ASP A 71 -4.86 -9.34 13.62
N SER A 72 -3.70 -9.96 13.35
CA SER A 72 -3.12 -10.05 12.01
C SER A 72 -2.79 -8.70 11.36
N ALA A 73 -2.61 -7.65 12.16
CA ALA A 73 -2.10 -6.39 11.66
C ALA A 73 -0.66 -6.55 11.17
N ARG A 74 -0.29 -5.77 10.17
CA ARG A 74 1.01 -5.88 9.51
C ARG A 74 1.90 -4.69 9.89
N PRO A 75 3.14 -4.94 10.32
CA PRO A 75 4.05 -3.84 10.65
C PRO A 75 4.53 -3.13 9.39
N VAL A 76 4.65 -1.82 9.47
CA VAL A 76 5.28 -1.01 8.43
C VAL A 76 6.79 -1.22 8.47
N MET A 77 7.35 -1.73 7.38
CA MET A 77 8.78 -2.00 7.25
C MET A 77 9.55 -0.83 6.64
N SER A 78 8.94 -0.13 5.69
CA SER A 78 9.49 1.10 5.13
C SER A 78 8.39 1.97 4.52
N VAL A 79 8.66 3.27 4.41
CA VAL A 79 7.76 4.23 3.77
C VAL A 79 8.54 5.02 2.71
N HIS A 80 7.92 5.23 1.56
CA HIS A 80 8.52 5.95 0.45
C HIS A 80 7.52 6.96 -0.09
N ARG A 81 7.81 8.24 0.08
CA ARG A 81 6.91 9.33 -0.32
C ARG A 81 7.20 9.77 -1.75
N GLY A 82 6.15 9.87 -2.55
CA GLY A 82 6.24 10.49 -3.86
C GLY A 82 7.21 9.79 -4.80
N LEU A 83 7.15 8.44 -4.89
CA LEU A 83 7.95 7.72 -5.87
C LEU A 83 7.57 8.18 -7.27
N ARG A 84 8.54 8.74 -7.99
CA ARG A 84 8.31 9.34 -9.30
C ARG A 84 8.18 8.29 -10.40
N THR A 85 7.35 8.59 -11.39
CA THR A 85 7.26 7.78 -12.60
C THR A 85 8.64 7.63 -13.27
N TRP A 86 8.90 6.45 -13.83
CA TRP A 86 10.10 6.10 -14.59
C TRP A 86 11.39 6.00 -13.79
N ILE A 87 11.54 6.71 -12.67
CA ILE A 87 12.78 6.76 -11.89
C ILE A 87 12.64 6.24 -10.47
N GLY A 88 11.41 6.09 -9.97
CA GLY A 88 11.17 5.54 -8.64
C GLY A 88 11.50 4.05 -8.60
N LEU A 89 12.42 3.65 -7.73
CA LEU A 89 12.85 2.26 -7.60
C LEU A 89 13.07 1.92 -6.13
N VAL A 90 12.37 0.88 -5.68
CA VAL A 90 12.64 0.24 -4.40
C VAL A 90 12.83 -1.25 -4.69
N PRO A 91 14.06 -1.70 -4.95
CA PRO A 91 14.29 -3.05 -5.47
C PRO A 91 14.04 -4.13 -4.43
N PHE A 92 14.26 -3.83 -3.15
CA PHE A 92 14.10 -4.81 -2.08
C PHE A 92 13.92 -4.10 -0.74
N VAL A 93 12.95 -4.58 0.05
CA VAL A 93 12.76 -4.15 1.44
C VAL A 93 12.81 -5.38 2.33
N ARG A 94 13.82 -5.45 3.17
CA ARG A 94 14.03 -6.59 4.08
C ARG A 94 12.83 -6.76 5.02
N GLY A 95 12.30 -7.97 5.08
CA GLY A 95 11.17 -8.31 5.94
C GLY A 95 9.81 -7.94 5.37
N ALA A 96 9.76 -7.25 4.24
CA ALA A 96 8.49 -6.94 3.60
C ALA A 96 7.94 -8.14 2.85
N SER A 97 6.63 -8.31 2.92
CA SER A 97 5.89 -9.35 2.19
C SER A 97 4.83 -8.77 1.26
N SER A 98 4.52 -7.50 1.40
CA SER A 98 3.53 -6.81 0.58
C SER A 98 3.80 -5.31 0.54
N VAL A 99 3.13 -4.60 -0.36
CA VAL A 99 3.24 -3.15 -0.46
C VAL A 99 1.86 -2.53 -0.71
N LEU A 100 1.59 -1.42 -0.02
CA LEU A 100 0.45 -0.56 -0.29
C LEU A 100 0.91 0.58 -1.19
N GLU A 101 0.29 0.72 -2.36
CA GLU A 101 0.46 1.86 -3.24
C GLU A 101 -0.70 2.82 -3.02
N LEU A 102 -0.40 4.06 -2.69
CA LEU A 102 -1.36 5.05 -2.22
C LEU A 102 -1.15 6.38 -2.94
N PRO A 103 -2.16 7.27 -2.96
CA PRO A 103 -1.96 8.62 -3.50
C PRO A 103 -0.84 9.36 -2.76
N VAL A 104 -0.10 10.17 -3.50
CA VAL A 104 0.94 11.03 -2.91
C VAL A 104 0.31 11.92 -1.83
N GLY A 105 1.00 12.02 -0.70
CA GLY A 105 0.53 12.77 0.46
C GLY A 105 -0.15 11.92 1.52
N THR A 106 -0.46 10.66 1.24
CA THR A 106 -1.12 9.77 2.20
C THR A 106 -0.24 9.50 3.41
N ILE A 107 1.05 9.24 3.22
CA ILE A 107 1.99 8.98 4.33
C ILE A 107 2.04 10.19 5.26
N GLU A 108 2.17 11.38 4.71
CA GLU A 108 2.22 12.62 5.50
C GLU A 108 0.90 12.88 6.23
N ARG A 109 -0.21 12.77 5.51
CA ARG A 109 -1.56 13.01 6.07
C ARG A 109 -1.89 12.07 7.23
N THR A 110 -1.51 10.81 7.12
CA THR A 110 -1.84 9.80 8.14
C THR A 110 -0.79 9.68 9.23
N GLY A 111 0.37 10.25 9.04
CA GLY A 111 1.50 10.14 9.98
C GLY A 111 2.15 8.76 9.98
N THR A 112 1.89 7.94 8.99
CA THR A 112 2.39 6.57 8.93
C THR A 112 3.91 6.52 8.92
N ALA A 113 4.48 5.70 9.81
CA ALA A 113 5.92 5.56 9.99
C ALA A 113 6.31 4.11 10.21
N VAL A 114 7.59 3.81 10.02
CA VAL A 114 8.14 2.48 10.29
C VAL A 114 7.80 2.03 11.70
N GLY A 115 7.33 0.80 11.84
CA GLY A 115 6.92 0.21 13.11
C GLY A 115 5.43 0.35 13.41
N ASP A 116 4.71 1.22 12.71
CA ASP A 116 3.26 1.30 12.84
C ASP A 116 2.60 0.01 12.38
N LEU A 117 1.43 -0.29 12.93
CA LEU A 117 0.66 -1.48 12.59
C LEU A 117 -0.52 -1.09 11.69
N ILE A 118 -0.61 -1.75 10.54
CA ILE A 118 -1.68 -1.52 9.56
C ILE A 118 -2.63 -2.71 9.56
N ALA A 119 -3.90 -2.43 9.85
CA ALA A 119 -4.98 -3.40 9.70
C ALA A 119 -5.56 -3.28 8.29
N LEU A 120 -5.63 -4.41 7.60
CA LEU A 120 -6.29 -4.53 6.30
C LEU A 120 -7.56 -5.33 6.51
N GLU A 121 -8.70 -4.68 6.35
CA GLU A 121 -10.00 -5.26 6.69
C GLU A 121 -11.04 -4.91 5.62
N PRO A 122 -12.15 -5.67 5.54
CA PRO A 122 -13.25 -5.31 4.64
C PRO A 122 -13.76 -3.91 4.95
N ALA A 123 -13.95 -3.11 3.90
CA ALA A 123 -14.55 -1.78 4.03
C ALA A 123 -16.06 -1.87 4.11
N ALA A 124 -16.69 -0.81 4.60
CA ALA A 124 -18.14 -0.68 4.54
C ALA A 124 -18.60 -0.76 3.08
N GLY A 125 -19.52 -1.68 2.78
CA GLY A 125 -19.98 -1.91 1.42
C GLY A 125 -19.29 -3.06 0.69
N ASP A 126 -18.19 -3.61 1.20
CA ASP A 126 -17.60 -4.84 0.67
C ASP A 126 -18.56 -6.01 0.97
N VAL A 127 -18.85 -6.78 -0.07
CA VAL A 127 -19.73 -7.94 0.06
C VAL A 127 -18.86 -9.17 0.25
N PRO A 128 -19.06 -9.94 1.33
CA PRO A 128 -18.36 -11.21 1.50
C PRO A 128 -18.66 -12.16 0.33
N ALA A 129 -17.61 -12.79 -0.18
CA ALA A 129 -17.77 -13.75 -1.27
C ALA A 129 -18.54 -14.99 -0.80
#